data_0748a445e7de1f16e51d8541ccd259fa
#
_entry.id   0748a445e7de1f16e51d8541ccd259fa
#
_cell.length_a   1.000
_cell.length_b   1.000
_cell.length_c   1.000
_cell.angle_alpha   90.00
_cell.angle_beta   90.00
_cell.angle_gamma   90.00
#
_symmetry.space_group_name_H-M   'P 1'
#
loop_
_entity.id
_entity.type
_entity.pdbx_description
1 polymer ?
#
loop_
_entity_poly.entity_id
_entity_poly.type
_entity_poly.pdbx_seq_one_letter_code
_entity_poly.pdbx_strand_id
1 'polypeptide(L)'
;MKEPSREELKYLREYYPKGTRIELVHMGPDPYSKLIPGDRGKVDHVDDAGNIHVRWDCGSGLALAYGEDSCRKLTEAEIAEEQKMADEQKMTEEPELEEAGPEMSM
;
A
#
# COMPACT_ATOMS: atom_id res chain seq x y z
N MET A 1 -18.87 -4.74 19.43
CA MET A 1 -17.82 -4.72 18.44
C MET A 1 -18.24 -5.55 17.24
N LYS A 2 -18.02 -5.05 16.06
CA LYS A 2 -18.49 -5.71 14.88
C LYS A 2 -17.42 -6.64 14.32
N GLU A 3 -17.84 -7.85 13.99
CA GLU A 3 -16.93 -8.82 13.39
C GLU A 3 -17.53 -9.31 12.09
N PRO A 4 -16.71 -9.65 11.11
CA PRO A 4 -17.24 -10.13 9.84
C PRO A 4 -17.79 -11.55 10.00
N SER A 5 -18.83 -11.84 9.23
CA SER A 5 -19.29 -13.22 9.10
C SER A 5 -18.25 -14.02 8.34
N ARG A 6 -18.42 -15.34 8.34
CA ARG A 6 -17.53 -16.21 7.60
C ARG A 6 -17.53 -15.85 6.11
N GLU A 7 -18.69 -15.53 5.58
CA GLU A 7 -18.80 -15.16 4.18
C GLU A 7 -18.14 -13.82 3.90
N GLU A 8 -18.33 -12.87 4.79
CA GLU A 8 -17.67 -11.56 4.64
C GLU A 8 -16.17 -11.70 4.70
N LEU A 9 -15.68 -12.54 5.60
CA LEU A 9 -14.25 -12.76 5.74
C LEU A 9 -13.68 -13.37 4.46
N LYS A 10 -14.40 -14.34 3.89
CA LYS A 10 -13.98 -14.95 2.63
C LYS A 10 -13.95 -13.90 1.52
N TYR A 11 -14.98 -13.05 1.47
CA TYR A 11 -15.05 -11.99 0.48
C TYR A 11 -13.85 -11.04 0.62
N LEU A 12 -13.55 -10.65 1.86
CA LEU A 12 -12.43 -9.72 2.08
C LEU A 12 -11.12 -10.33 1.62
N ARG A 13 -10.90 -11.60 1.90
CA ARG A 13 -9.66 -12.26 1.50
C ARG A 13 -9.55 -12.40 0.00
N GLU A 14 -10.67 -12.60 -0.68
CA GLU A 14 -10.65 -12.71 -2.13
C GLU A 14 -10.54 -11.36 -2.80
N TYR A 15 -11.15 -10.35 -2.21
CA TYR A 15 -11.14 -9.00 -2.79
C TYR A 15 -9.81 -8.30 -2.55
N TYR A 16 -9.15 -8.61 -1.43
CA TYR A 16 -7.87 -8.00 -1.07
C TYR A 16 -6.78 -9.05 -0.91
N PRO A 17 -6.40 -9.72 -2.00
CA PRO A 17 -5.30 -10.70 -1.89
C PRO A 17 -3.99 -9.98 -1.66
N LYS A 18 -3.00 -10.74 -1.16
CA LYS A 18 -1.68 -10.20 -0.90
C LYS A 18 -1.13 -9.52 -2.14
N GLY A 19 -0.58 -8.35 -1.95
CA GLY A 19 0.00 -7.59 -3.05
C GLY A 19 -0.93 -6.56 -3.66
N THR A 20 -2.19 -6.52 -3.25
CA THR A 20 -3.15 -5.54 -3.77
C THR A 20 -2.74 -4.14 -3.34
N ARG A 21 -2.68 -3.22 -4.30
CA ARG A 21 -2.40 -1.81 -3.98
C ARG A 21 -3.68 -1.13 -3.55
N ILE A 22 -3.62 -0.43 -2.44
CA ILE A 22 -4.78 0.26 -1.89
C ILE A 22 -4.40 1.67 -1.47
N GLU A 23 -5.44 2.49 -1.29
CA GLU A 23 -5.29 3.85 -0.79
C GLU A 23 -6.23 4.04 0.39
N LEU A 24 -5.73 4.66 1.43
CA LEU A 24 -6.54 4.92 2.63
C LEU A 24 -7.60 5.96 2.31
N VAL A 25 -8.86 5.65 2.65
CA VAL A 25 -9.97 6.57 2.46
C VAL A 25 -10.35 7.21 3.78
N HIS A 26 -10.47 6.40 4.82
CA HIS A 26 -10.86 6.90 6.15
C HIS A 26 -10.24 6.02 7.22
N MET A 27 -9.72 6.65 8.26
CA MET A 27 -9.20 5.93 9.41
C MET A 27 -9.83 6.51 10.67
N GLY A 28 -10.26 5.62 11.54
CA GLY A 28 -10.82 6.04 12.82
C GLY A 28 -9.79 6.77 13.66
N PRO A 29 -10.23 7.48 14.69
CA PRO A 29 -9.30 8.26 15.50
C PRO A 29 -8.30 7.36 16.20
N ASP A 30 -7.05 7.67 16.00
CA ASP A 30 -5.94 6.92 16.61
C ASP A 30 -4.79 7.89 16.81
N PRO A 31 -4.54 8.30 18.05
CA PRO A 31 -3.52 9.32 18.31
C PRO A 31 -2.11 8.85 17.95
N TYR A 32 -1.93 7.55 17.79
CA TYR A 32 -0.60 7.02 17.46
C TYR A 32 -0.41 6.78 15.97
N SER A 33 -1.47 6.92 15.18
CA SER A 33 -1.38 6.70 13.76
C SER A 33 -0.90 7.96 13.05
N LYS A 34 0.03 7.78 12.12
CA LYS A 34 0.47 8.89 11.27
C LYS A 34 -0.10 8.78 9.88
N LEU A 35 -0.99 7.83 9.66
CA LEU A 35 -1.62 7.64 8.37
C LEU A 35 -2.70 8.68 8.16
N ILE A 36 -2.80 9.16 6.92
CA ILE A 36 -3.84 10.12 6.54
C ILE A 36 -4.49 9.62 5.27
N PRO A 37 -5.74 10.04 5.00
CA PRO A 37 -6.38 9.67 3.74
C PRO A 37 -5.49 10.05 2.57
N GLY A 38 -5.39 9.15 1.61
CA GLY A 38 -4.51 9.32 0.47
C GLY A 38 -3.22 8.51 0.57
N ASP A 39 -2.86 8.09 1.77
CA ASP A 39 -1.69 7.21 1.91
C ASP A 39 -1.96 5.90 1.20
N ARG A 40 -0.92 5.35 0.57
CA ARG A 40 -1.05 4.12 -0.20
C ARG A 40 -0.18 3.03 0.37
N GLY A 41 -0.58 1.80 0.12
CA GLY A 41 0.16 0.65 0.61
C GLY A 41 -0.21 -0.60 -0.15
N LYS A 42 0.36 -1.70 0.31
CA LYS A 42 0.17 -3.00 -0.33
C LYS A 42 -0.37 -3.96 0.72
N VAL A 43 -1.44 -4.67 0.38
CA VAL A 43 -2.04 -5.62 1.31
C VAL A 43 -1.08 -6.76 1.60
N ASP A 44 -0.94 -7.08 2.88
CA ASP A 44 -0.17 -8.24 3.30
C ASP A 44 -1.11 -9.43 3.49
N HIS A 45 -2.13 -9.25 4.31
CA HIS A 45 -3.14 -10.30 4.52
C HIS A 45 -4.34 -9.73 5.26
N VAL A 46 -5.42 -10.51 5.32
CA VAL A 46 -6.61 -10.20 6.10
C VAL A 46 -6.67 -11.21 7.24
N ASP A 47 -6.74 -10.74 8.48
CA ASP A 47 -6.75 -11.65 9.61
C ASP A 47 -8.16 -12.16 9.90
N ASP A 48 -8.29 -13.01 10.92
CA ASP A 48 -9.56 -13.66 11.23
C ASP A 48 -10.62 -12.69 11.73
N ALA A 49 -10.21 -11.55 12.24
CA ALA A 49 -11.14 -10.52 12.69
C ALA A 49 -11.57 -9.58 11.57
N GLY A 50 -11.06 -9.78 10.36
CA GLY A 50 -11.40 -8.95 9.22
C GLY A 50 -10.55 -7.70 9.07
N ASN A 51 -9.49 -7.59 9.86
CA ASN A 51 -8.58 -6.45 9.74
C ASN A 51 -7.64 -6.69 8.58
N ILE A 52 -7.42 -5.65 7.79
CA ILE A 52 -6.54 -5.73 6.63
C ILE A 52 -5.16 -5.24 7.02
N HIS A 53 -4.20 -6.15 7.01
CA HIS A 53 -2.82 -5.81 7.34
C HIS A 53 -2.14 -5.29 6.08
N VAL A 54 -1.54 -4.12 6.19
CA VAL A 54 -1.03 -3.38 5.05
C VAL A 54 0.41 -2.97 5.29
N ARG A 55 1.22 -3.06 4.27
CA ARG A 55 2.55 -2.47 4.27
C ARG A 55 2.42 -1.11 3.60
N TRP A 56 2.37 -0.07 4.41
CA TRP A 56 2.19 1.28 3.90
C TRP A 56 3.48 1.81 3.31
N ASP A 57 3.36 2.57 2.24
CA ASP A 57 4.54 3.12 1.57
C ASP A 57 5.34 4.01 2.48
N CYS A 58 4.69 4.63 3.47
CA CYS A 58 5.38 5.48 4.42
C CYS A 58 6.13 4.70 5.50
N GLY A 59 6.04 3.38 5.48
CA GLY A 59 6.77 2.55 6.43
C GLY A 59 5.94 2.06 7.61
N SER A 60 4.70 2.50 7.72
CA SER A 60 3.82 2.05 8.80
C SER A 60 3.36 0.62 8.53
N GLY A 61 3.12 -0.13 9.59
CA GLY A 61 2.55 -1.47 9.48
C GLY A 61 1.18 -1.56 10.11
N LEU A 62 0.49 -0.44 10.26
CA LEU A 62 -0.80 -0.41 10.93
C LEU A 62 -1.87 -1.09 10.09
N ALA A 63 -2.69 -1.93 10.72
CA ALA A 63 -3.78 -2.63 10.04
C ALA A 63 -5.01 -1.75 10.01
N LEU A 64 -5.84 -1.95 8.98
CA LEU A 64 -7.14 -1.29 8.87
C LEU A 64 -8.16 -2.08 9.67
N ALA A 65 -8.85 -1.42 10.59
CA ALA A 65 -9.79 -2.09 11.48
C ALA A 65 -11.12 -2.30 10.76
N TYR A 66 -11.62 -3.52 10.82
CA TYR A 66 -12.89 -3.86 10.19
C TYR A 66 -14.02 -3.01 10.78
N GLY A 67 -14.79 -2.40 9.89
CA GLY A 67 -15.94 -1.60 10.30
C GLY A 67 -15.62 -0.20 10.76
N GLU A 68 -14.35 0.15 10.88
CA GLU A 68 -13.97 1.49 11.32
C GLU A 68 -13.14 2.24 10.28
N ASP A 69 -12.20 1.54 9.66
CA ASP A 69 -11.33 2.13 8.67
C ASP A 69 -11.74 1.68 7.29
N SER A 70 -11.48 2.49 6.28
CA SER A 70 -11.83 2.11 4.93
C SER A 70 -10.72 2.46 3.95
N CYS A 71 -10.66 1.67 2.90
CA CYS A 71 -9.68 1.88 1.84
C CYS A 71 -10.34 1.55 0.51
N ARG A 72 -9.65 1.89 -0.57
CA ARG A 72 -10.08 1.51 -1.91
C ARG A 72 -8.92 0.89 -2.65
N LYS A 73 -9.23 0.02 -3.59
CA LYS A 73 -8.20 -0.55 -4.44
C LYS A 73 -7.81 0.50 -5.48
N LEU A 74 -6.54 0.53 -5.81
CA LEU A 74 -6.09 1.39 -6.90
C LEU A 74 -6.54 0.81 -8.23
N THR A 75 -6.86 1.68 -9.17
CA THR A 75 -7.19 1.23 -10.51
C THR A 75 -5.91 0.83 -11.23
N GLU A 76 -6.09 0.10 -12.33
CA GLU A 76 -4.94 -0.30 -13.12
C GLU A 76 -4.18 0.91 -13.65
N ALA A 77 -4.90 1.95 -14.00
CA ALA A 77 -4.26 3.17 -14.47
C ALA A 77 -3.40 3.80 -13.38
N GLU A 78 -3.90 3.81 -12.15
CA GLU A 78 -3.14 4.36 -11.04
C GLU A 78 -1.89 3.54 -10.75
N ILE A 79 -2.01 2.23 -10.81
CA ILE A 79 -0.86 1.35 -10.60
C ILE A 79 0.19 1.56 -11.69
N ALA A 80 -0.26 1.65 -12.93
CA ALA A 80 0.65 1.88 -14.05
C ALA A 80 1.36 3.21 -13.90
N GLU A 81 0.65 4.22 -13.41
CA GLU A 81 1.23 5.54 -13.22
C GLU A 81 2.30 5.51 -12.14
N GLU A 82 2.04 4.79 -11.06
CA GLU A 82 3.03 4.65 -9.99
C GLU A 82 4.30 4.00 -10.51
N GLN A 83 4.15 2.96 -11.31
CA GLN A 83 5.32 2.26 -11.84
C GLN A 83 6.09 3.14 -12.81
N LYS A 84 5.39 3.91 -13.59
CA LYS A 84 6.04 4.81 -14.53
C LYS A 84 6.86 5.85 -13.80
N MET A 85 6.33 6.41 -12.73
CA MET A 85 7.06 7.41 -11.96
C MET A 85 8.29 6.81 -11.29
N ALA A 86 8.16 5.58 -10.78
CA ALA A 86 9.29 4.91 -10.17
C ALA A 86 10.38 4.63 -11.19
N ASP A 87 9.99 4.23 -12.40
CA ASP A 87 10.96 3.96 -13.45
C ASP A 87 11.65 5.22 -13.89
N GLU A 88 10.93 6.32 -13.97
CA GLU A 88 11.52 7.59 -14.35
C GLU A 88 12.55 8.06 -13.33
N GLN A 89 12.23 7.92 -12.07
CA GLN A 89 13.18 8.28 -11.03
C GLN A 89 14.42 7.42 -11.08
N LYS A 90 14.22 6.14 -11.33
CA LYS A 90 15.33 5.22 -11.41
C LYS A 90 16.25 5.56 -12.56
N MET A 91 15.68 5.90 -13.70
CA MET A 91 16.47 6.28 -14.86
C MET A 91 17.23 7.56 -14.63
N THR A 92 16.66 8.47 -13.89
CA THR A 92 17.33 9.72 -13.58
C THR A 92 18.53 9.51 -12.69
N GLU A 93 18.44 8.60 -11.76
CA GLU A 93 19.52 8.37 -10.81
C GLU A 93 20.64 7.54 -11.37
N GLU A 94 20.33 6.56 -12.16
CA GLU A 94 21.33 5.65 -12.65
C GLU A 94 22.45 6.29 -13.45
N PRO A 95 22.17 7.17 -14.38
CA PRO A 95 23.25 7.77 -15.13
C PRO A 95 24.25 8.51 -14.26
N GLU A 96 23.79 9.13 -13.21
CA GLU A 96 24.70 9.82 -12.33
C GLU A 96 25.62 8.87 -11.63
N LEU A 97 25.11 7.76 -11.19
CA LEU A 97 25.92 6.79 -10.49
C LEU A 97 26.97 6.19 -11.40
N GLU A 98 26.60 5.93 -12.63
CA GLU A 98 27.52 5.31 -13.54
C GLU A 98 28.62 6.21 -13.92
N GLU A 99 28.35 7.46 -14.03
CA GLU A 99 29.38 8.36 -14.43
C GLU A 99 30.41 8.47 -13.44
N ALA A 100 30.10 8.20 -12.32
CA ALA A 100 31.13 8.12 -11.36
C ALA A 100 32.06 7.03 -11.81
N GLY A 101 31.82 6.46 -12.68
CA GLY A 101 32.68 5.53 -13.14
C GLY A 101 33.32 5.78 -14.37
N PRO A 102 33.06 6.21 -14.34
CA PRO A 102 33.73 5.95 -15.03
C PRO A 102 34.39 5.91 -15.38
N GLU A 103 34.07 5.93 -15.31
CA GLU A 103 34.59 5.66 -15.61
C GLU A 103 35.26 5.76 -15.99
N MET A 104 34.94 6.07 -15.87
CA MET A 104 35.45 5.93 -16.19
C MET A 104 36.20 6.03 -16.75
N SER A 105 35.98 6.16 -17.06
CA SER A 105 36.66 6.03 -17.55
C SER A 105 37.46 6.08 -17.90
N MET A 106 37.56 5.90 -18.02
CA MET A 106 38.42 5.72 -18.21
C MET A 106 39.22 5.35 -18.06
#